data_e9c65d1e8dd887b0414db4426c24efa1
#
_entry.id   e9c65d1e8dd887b0414db4426c24efa1
#
_cell.length_a   1.000
_cell.length_b   1.000
_cell.length_c   1.000
_cell.angle_alpha   90.00
_cell.angle_beta   90.00
_cell.angle_gamma   90.00
#
_symmetry.space_group_name_H-M   'P 1'
#
loop_
_entity.id
_entity.type
_entity.pdbx_description
1 polymer ?
#
loop_
_entity_poly.entity_id
_entity_poly.type
_entity_poly.pdbx_seq_one_letter_code
_entity_poly.pdbx_strand_id
1 'polypeptide(L)'
;MVTHIIKTFNHNKIPFFYGLFTDEDSEYITFNRKCLYEFIELLKSNSKITKKIGKKHIDKIREIYINNDSVLVKALLELLEIFWVQLFVDYSFLSNEDKINLIKDTFEHNGIKQYMEFLNTSIIISTVHAAKGLEWDYVILPDMEKDSFPNWYGLCGRCKNGNDCNFVMTKDIEKSFFEELSVFYVAVTRAKKQVFFTASHKQLTNRGIFEKNYSCFMKLPGIEYIQTV
;
A
#
# COMPACT_ATOMS: atom_id res chain seq x y z
N MET A 1 2.51 8.19 -13.03
CA MET A 1 3.00 8.91 -11.83
C MET A 1 3.88 8.05 -10.93
N VAL A 2 3.42 6.98 -10.30
CA VAL A 2 4.21 6.15 -9.36
C VAL A 2 5.59 5.79 -9.92
N THR A 3 5.68 5.41 -11.19
CA THR A 3 6.96 5.12 -11.86
C THR A 3 7.94 6.30 -11.83
N HIS A 4 7.45 7.53 -11.92
CA HIS A 4 8.30 8.73 -11.82
C HIS A 4 8.80 8.96 -10.40
N ILE A 5 7.93 8.77 -9.39
CA ILE A 5 8.30 8.89 -7.98
C ILE A 5 9.39 7.87 -7.65
N ILE A 6 9.19 6.60 -8.03
CA ILE A 6 10.17 5.53 -7.83
C ILE A 6 11.50 5.85 -8.53
N LYS A 7 11.46 6.31 -9.79
CA LYS A 7 12.68 6.71 -10.51
C LYS A 7 13.40 7.86 -9.81
N THR A 8 12.66 8.86 -9.34
CA THR A 8 13.22 10.01 -8.62
C THR A 8 13.86 9.58 -7.31
N PHE A 9 13.21 8.73 -6.53
CA PHE A 9 13.75 8.22 -5.28
C PHE A 9 15.01 7.38 -5.52
N ASN A 10 14.99 6.49 -6.51
CA ASN A 10 16.17 5.71 -6.86
C ASN A 10 17.33 6.59 -7.34
N HIS A 11 17.06 7.60 -8.19
CA HIS A 11 18.07 8.53 -8.68
C HIS A 11 18.72 9.32 -7.53
N ASN A 12 17.92 9.78 -6.57
CA ASN A 12 18.40 10.56 -5.43
C ASN A 12 18.81 9.69 -4.23
N LYS A 13 18.80 8.36 -4.38
CA LYS A 13 19.12 7.40 -3.30
C LYS A 13 18.28 7.59 -2.05
N ILE A 14 17.02 7.98 -2.21
CA ILE A 14 16.05 8.10 -1.12
C ILE A 14 15.50 6.71 -0.83
N PRO A 15 15.69 6.16 0.38
CA PRO A 15 15.17 4.85 0.72
C PRO A 15 13.64 4.90 0.84
N PHE A 16 12.98 3.90 0.27
CA PHE A 16 11.55 3.72 0.37
C PHE A 16 11.19 2.23 0.36
N PHE A 17 10.06 1.90 0.96
CA PHE A 17 9.49 0.56 0.87
C PHE A 17 8.48 0.49 -0.28
N TYR A 18 8.53 -0.61 -1.04
CA TYR A 18 7.60 -0.88 -2.13
C TYR A 18 6.36 -1.61 -1.62
N GLY A 19 5.30 -0.88 -1.33
CA GLY A 19 4.01 -1.40 -0.85
C GLY A 19 2.89 -1.39 -1.91
N LEU A 20 3.25 -1.44 -3.20
CA LEU A 20 2.30 -1.38 -4.32
C LEU A 20 1.84 -2.79 -4.72
N PHE A 21 1.25 -3.52 -3.78
CA PHE A 21 0.69 -4.85 -4.04
C PHE A 21 -0.64 -5.03 -3.30
N THR A 22 -1.45 -5.93 -3.80
CA THR A 22 -2.80 -6.23 -3.30
C THR A 22 -2.98 -7.72 -3.05
N ASP A 23 -4.07 -8.10 -2.42
CA ASP A 23 -4.42 -9.51 -2.18
C ASP A 23 -4.71 -10.29 -3.48
N GLU A 24 -4.84 -9.61 -4.62
CA GLU A 24 -5.07 -10.19 -5.94
C GLU A 24 -3.77 -10.45 -6.71
N ASP A 25 -2.64 -9.90 -6.25
CA ASP A 25 -1.35 -10.08 -6.90
C ASP A 25 -0.86 -11.53 -6.81
N SER A 26 -0.71 -12.17 -7.96
CA SER A 26 -0.31 -13.59 -8.04
C SER A 26 1.05 -13.88 -7.40
N GLU A 27 2.00 -12.95 -7.50
CA GLU A 27 3.32 -13.07 -6.90
C GLU A 27 3.23 -12.98 -5.37
N TYR A 28 2.38 -12.09 -4.84
CA TYR A 28 2.10 -11.97 -3.41
C TYR A 28 1.44 -13.23 -2.85
N ILE A 29 0.41 -13.74 -3.52
CA ILE A 29 -0.28 -14.99 -3.15
C ILE A 29 0.71 -16.16 -3.16
N THR A 30 1.53 -16.25 -4.22
CA THR A 30 2.52 -17.32 -4.36
C THR A 30 3.57 -17.26 -3.26
N PHE A 31 4.03 -16.08 -2.89
CA PHE A 31 4.97 -15.89 -1.80
C PHE A 31 4.41 -16.40 -0.47
N ASN A 32 3.19 -16.00 -0.11
CA ASN A 32 2.55 -16.47 1.14
C ASN A 32 2.38 -17.98 1.16
N ARG A 33 1.95 -18.60 0.05
CA ARG A 33 1.84 -20.07 -0.06
C ARG A 33 3.19 -20.77 0.13
N LYS A 34 4.27 -20.22 -0.41
CA LYS A 34 5.62 -20.76 -0.21
C LYS A 34 6.06 -20.63 1.23
N CYS A 35 5.81 -19.49 1.87
CA CYS A 35 6.08 -19.32 3.31
C CYS A 35 5.32 -20.33 4.16
N LEU A 36 4.03 -20.53 3.90
CA LEU A 36 3.23 -21.53 4.60
C LEU A 36 3.78 -22.95 4.42
N TYR A 37 4.07 -23.32 3.18
CA TYR A 37 4.60 -24.65 2.88
C TYR A 37 5.91 -24.93 3.61
N GLU A 38 6.90 -24.05 3.49
CA GLU A 38 8.20 -24.21 4.15
C GLU A 38 8.09 -24.19 5.67
N PHE A 39 7.14 -23.41 6.22
CA PHE A 39 6.87 -23.42 7.64
C PHE A 39 6.32 -24.78 8.11
N ILE A 40 5.35 -25.35 7.38
CA ILE A 40 4.79 -26.68 7.69
C ILE A 40 5.88 -27.76 7.62
N GLU A 41 6.76 -27.72 6.63
CA GLU A 41 7.89 -28.65 6.53
C GLU A 41 8.83 -28.54 7.72
N LEU A 42 9.10 -27.33 8.21
CA LEU A 42 9.91 -27.11 9.41
C LEU A 42 9.25 -27.67 10.68
N LEU A 43 7.91 -27.63 10.77
CA LEU A 43 7.18 -28.17 11.92
C LEU A 43 7.28 -29.71 12.03
N LYS A 44 7.46 -30.43 10.93
CA LYS A 44 7.60 -31.90 10.96
C LYS A 44 8.77 -32.38 11.82
N SER A 45 9.80 -31.56 11.93
CA SER A 45 11.02 -31.87 12.70
C SER A 45 11.23 -30.99 13.93
N ASN A 46 10.32 -30.07 14.21
CA ASN A 46 10.45 -29.09 15.30
C ASN A 46 9.10 -28.87 15.98
N SER A 47 8.99 -29.19 17.26
CA SER A 47 7.74 -29.03 18.03
C SER A 47 7.59 -27.65 18.68
N LYS A 48 8.64 -26.83 18.69
CA LYS A 48 8.63 -25.51 19.35
C LYS A 48 9.06 -24.40 18.40
N ILE A 49 8.31 -23.29 18.44
CA ILE A 49 8.64 -22.08 17.68
C ILE A 49 9.70 -21.29 18.44
N THR A 50 10.86 -21.14 17.84
CA THR A 50 12.02 -20.44 18.39
C THR A 50 12.58 -19.45 17.36
N LYS A 51 13.37 -18.47 17.80
CA LYS A 51 14.09 -17.55 16.90
C LYS A 51 14.95 -18.31 15.88
N LYS A 52 15.50 -19.49 16.25
CA LYS A 52 16.26 -20.34 15.33
C LYS A 52 15.39 -20.91 14.22
N ILE A 53 14.15 -21.28 14.51
CA ILE A 53 13.19 -21.74 13.50
C ILE A 53 12.81 -20.58 12.57
N GLY A 54 12.55 -19.39 13.11
CA GLY A 54 12.29 -18.20 12.32
C GLY A 54 13.43 -17.90 11.34
N LYS A 55 14.67 -17.92 11.81
CA LYS A 55 15.84 -17.74 10.94
C LYS A 55 15.91 -18.79 9.83
N LYS A 56 15.73 -20.08 10.18
CA LYS A 56 15.71 -21.16 9.18
C LYS A 56 14.62 -20.98 8.13
N HIS A 57 13.44 -20.51 8.55
CA HIS A 57 12.34 -20.24 7.64
C HIS A 57 12.69 -19.12 6.66
N ILE A 58 13.20 -17.99 7.16
CA ILE A 58 13.67 -16.88 6.34
C ILE A 58 14.73 -17.33 5.34
N ASP A 59 15.75 -18.07 5.80
CA ASP A 59 16.84 -18.54 4.96
C ASP A 59 16.34 -19.43 3.83
N LYS A 60 15.40 -20.36 4.10
CA LYS A 60 14.77 -21.21 3.09
C LYS A 60 13.99 -20.41 2.04
N ILE A 61 13.21 -19.42 2.48
CA ILE A 61 12.47 -18.56 1.54
C ILE A 61 13.44 -17.73 0.69
N ARG A 62 14.52 -17.21 1.27
CA ARG A 62 15.57 -16.51 0.51
C ARG A 62 16.23 -17.39 -0.52
N GLU A 63 16.51 -18.66 -0.20
CA GLU A 63 17.07 -19.63 -1.16
C GLU A 63 16.13 -19.87 -2.35
N ILE A 64 14.81 -19.98 -2.12
CA ILE A 64 13.81 -20.14 -3.17
C ILE A 64 13.82 -18.94 -4.13
N TYR A 65 14.02 -17.75 -3.62
CA TYR A 65 13.97 -16.50 -4.38
C TYR A 65 15.35 -15.88 -4.69
N ILE A 66 16.43 -16.65 -4.55
CA ILE A 66 17.82 -16.16 -4.69
C ILE A 66 18.10 -15.49 -6.05
N ASN A 67 17.48 -15.98 -7.12
CA ASN A 67 17.62 -15.46 -8.47
C ASN A 67 16.44 -14.60 -8.92
N ASN A 68 15.57 -14.18 -7.98
CA ASN A 68 14.42 -13.36 -8.28
C ASN A 68 14.74 -11.87 -8.08
N ASP A 69 14.71 -11.08 -9.16
CA ASP A 69 14.98 -9.65 -9.13
C ASP A 69 13.75 -8.77 -8.89
N SER A 70 12.56 -9.38 -8.67
CA SER A 70 11.32 -8.67 -8.41
C SER A 70 11.46 -7.75 -7.19
N VAL A 71 11.10 -6.47 -7.38
CA VAL A 71 11.06 -5.48 -6.29
C VAL A 71 10.04 -5.89 -5.24
N LEU A 72 8.93 -6.50 -5.66
CA LEU A 72 7.91 -7.00 -4.75
C LEU A 72 8.46 -8.12 -3.87
N VAL A 73 9.15 -9.11 -4.43
CA VAL A 73 9.72 -10.21 -3.63
C VAL A 73 10.73 -9.69 -2.61
N LYS A 74 11.56 -8.72 -2.99
CA LYS A 74 12.49 -8.09 -2.04
C LYS A 74 11.76 -7.42 -0.87
N ALA A 75 10.68 -6.70 -1.16
CA ALA A 75 9.83 -6.09 -0.13
C ALA A 75 9.15 -7.17 0.76
N LEU A 76 8.66 -8.25 0.17
CA LEU A 76 8.03 -9.33 0.93
C LEU A 76 9.02 -10.09 1.83
N LEU A 77 10.26 -10.25 1.41
CA LEU A 77 11.32 -10.82 2.24
C LEU A 77 11.63 -9.92 3.46
N GLU A 78 11.61 -8.60 3.29
CA GLU A 78 11.74 -7.65 4.40
C GLU A 78 10.57 -7.79 5.38
N LEU A 79 9.33 -7.87 4.88
CA LEU A 79 8.16 -8.10 5.73
C LEU A 79 8.21 -9.44 6.46
N LEU A 80 8.73 -10.49 5.83
CA LEU A 80 8.92 -11.79 6.47
C LEU A 80 9.87 -11.71 7.67
N GLU A 81 10.94 -10.93 7.55
CA GLU A 81 11.86 -10.71 8.66
C GLU A 81 11.20 -9.95 9.80
N ILE A 82 10.48 -8.87 9.48
CA ILE A 82 9.73 -8.08 10.45
C ILE A 82 8.70 -8.96 11.17
N PHE A 83 7.92 -9.75 10.43
CA PHE A 83 6.96 -10.69 10.98
C PHE A 83 7.61 -11.59 12.06
N TRP A 84 8.75 -12.19 11.75
CA TRP A 84 9.43 -13.07 12.70
C TRP A 84 10.00 -12.31 13.91
N VAL A 85 10.43 -11.06 13.75
CA VAL A 85 10.84 -10.20 14.86
C VAL A 85 9.65 -9.92 15.77
N GLN A 86 8.54 -9.47 15.22
CA GLN A 86 7.34 -9.12 15.97
C GLN A 86 6.75 -10.34 16.72
N LEU A 87 6.81 -11.51 16.12
CA LEU A 87 6.37 -12.74 16.78
C LEU A 87 7.08 -13.00 18.13
N PHE A 88 8.30 -12.53 18.29
CA PHE A 88 9.07 -12.70 19.52
C PHE A 88 9.18 -11.44 20.38
N VAL A 89 8.72 -10.30 19.92
CA VAL A 89 8.67 -9.04 20.65
C VAL A 89 7.24 -8.81 21.13
N ASP A 90 6.33 -8.47 20.23
CA ASP A 90 4.96 -8.06 20.58
C ASP A 90 4.07 -9.26 20.93
N TYR A 91 4.32 -10.41 20.32
CA TYR A 91 3.58 -11.67 20.58
C TYR A 91 4.36 -12.66 21.44
N SER A 92 5.33 -12.17 22.24
CA SER A 92 6.15 -13.02 23.13
C SER A 92 5.33 -13.78 24.17
N PHE A 93 4.19 -13.22 24.58
CA PHE A 93 3.27 -13.77 25.56
C PHE A 93 2.44 -14.97 25.05
N LEU A 94 2.36 -15.16 23.73
CA LEU A 94 1.61 -16.26 23.13
C LEU A 94 2.23 -17.62 23.46
N SER A 95 1.37 -18.62 23.68
CA SER A 95 1.78 -20.00 23.78
C SER A 95 2.42 -20.49 22.47
N ASN A 96 3.09 -21.65 22.52
CA ASN A 96 3.68 -22.22 21.30
C ASN A 96 2.61 -22.59 20.27
N GLU A 97 1.46 -23.07 20.71
CA GLU A 97 0.33 -23.43 19.84
C GLU A 97 -0.27 -22.18 19.19
N ASP A 98 -0.47 -21.12 19.96
CA ASP A 98 -0.99 -19.87 19.44
C ASP A 98 -0.04 -19.22 18.42
N LYS A 99 1.28 -19.32 18.65
CA LYS A 99 2.28 -18.87 17.67
C LYS A 99 2.21 -19.67 16.38
N ILE A 100 2.03 -20.99 16.45
CA ILE A 100 1.85 -21.84 15.26
C ILE A 100 0.59 -21.42 14.49
N ASN A 101 -0.52 -21.22 15.21
CA ASN A 101 -1.78 -20.81 14.59
C ASN A 101 -1.67 -19.43 13.97
N LEU A 102 -1.07 -18.45 14.64
CA LEU A 102 -0.83 -17.11 14.10
C LEU A 102 0.02 -17.14 12.82
N ILE A 103 1.07 -17.96 12.78
CA ILE A 103 1.93 -18.09 11.60
C ILE A 103 1.14 -18.67 10.42
N LYS A 104 0.37 -19.74 10.67
CA LYS A 104 -0.48 -20.35 9.63
C LYS A 104 -1.52 -19.37 9.11
N ASP A 105 -2.27 -18.75 10.00
CA ASP A 105 -3.32 -17.79 9.69
C ASP A 105 -2.77 -16.61 8.86
N THR A 106 -1.63 -16.07 9.27
CA THR A 106 -0.96 -14.98 8.55
C THR A 106 -0.68 -15.34 7.10
N PHE A 107 -0.14 -16.52 6.83
CA PHE A 107 0.21 -16.90 5.45
C PHE A 107 -0.98 -17.47 4.66
N GLU A 108 -1.95 -18.12 5.30
CA GLU A 108 -3.18 -18.62 4.66
C GLU A 108 -4.06 -17.46 4.15
N HIS A 109 -4.14 -16.37 4.90
CA HIS A 109 -4.98 -15.21 4.59
C HIS A 109 -4.21 -14.03 3.98
N ASN A 110 -3.01 -14.26 3.46
CA ASN A 110 -2.15 -13.22 2.89
C ASN A 110 -1.92 -12.03 3.84
N GLY A 111 -1.79 -12.32 5.14
CA GLY A 111 -1.73 -11.31 6.20
C GLY A 111 -0.38 -10.60 6.36
N ILE A 112 0.69 -11.06 5.69
CA ILE A 112 2.04 -10.51 5.91
C ILE A 112 2.14 -9.01 5.60
N LYS A 113 1.29 -8.46 4.74
CA LYS A 113 1.23 -7.02 4.43
C LYS A 113 0.93 -6.15 5.65
N GLN A 114 0.23 -6.67 6.66
CA GLN A 114 -0.10 -5.95 7.89
C GLN A 114 1.15 -5.53 8.66
N TYR A 115 2.26 -6.23 8.47
CA TYR A 115 3.53 -5.92 9.10
C TYR A 115 4.26 -4.71 8.49
N MET A 116 3.67 -4.08 7.46
CA MET A 116 4.16 -2.79 6.95
C MET A 116 4.10 -1.68 8.01
N GLU A 117 3.23 -1.77 9.01
CA GLU A 117 3.17 -0.79 10.11
C GLU A 117 4.42 -0.80 11.01
N PHE A 118 5.17 -1.91 11.02
CA PHE A 118 6.39 -2.07 11.81
C PHE A 118 7.67 -1.76 11.03
N LEU A 119 7.54 -1.31 9.77
CA LEU A 119 8.68 -0.91 8.97
C LEU A 119 9.39 0.30 9.59
N ASN A 120 10.69 0.18 9.76
CA ASN A 120 11.54 1.30 10.18
C ASN A 120 12.03 2.14 8.98
N THR A 121 11.18 2.31 7.97
CA THR A 121 11.47 3.13 6.81
C THR A 121 10.68 4.42 6.86
N SER A 122 11.31 5.54 6.42
CA SER A 122 10.67 6.85 6.47
C SER A 122 9.59 7.02 5.40
N ILE A 123 9.66 6.26 4.32
CA ILE A 123 8.76 6.42 3.17
C ILE A 123 8.23 5.05 2.73
N ILE A 124 6.92 4.94 2.63
CA ILE A 124 6.22 3.79 2.05
C ILE A 124 5.42 4.26 0.84
N ILE A 125 5.62 3.64 -0.30
CA ILE A 125 4.80 3.87 -1.49
C ILE A 125 3.76 2.75 -1.57
N SER A 126 2.49 3.10 -1.45
CA SER A 126 1.39 2.12 -1.41
C SER A 126 0.20 2.56 -2.28
N THR A 127 -0.67 1.62 -2.62
CA THR A 127 -2.02 1.95 -3.11
C THR A 127 -2.95 2.16 -1.92
N VAL A 128 -4.07 2.85 -2.15
CA VAL A 128 -5.11 3.01 -1.12
C VAL A 128 -5.65 1.66 -0.64
N HIS A 129 -5.79 0.70 -1.56
CA HIS A 129 -6.27 -0.64 -1.24
C HIS A 129 -5.27 -1.44 -0.39
N ALA A 130 -3.98 -1.38 -0.71
CA ALA A 130 -2.94 -2.03 0.08
C ALA A 130 -2.78 -1.38 1.46
N ALA A 131 -3.07 -0.09 1.56
CA ALA A 131 -3.03 0.70 2.81
C ALA A 131 -4.23 0.46 3.75
N LYS A 132 -5.24 -0.30 3.32
CA LYS A 132 -6.43 -0.56 4.15
C LYS A 132 -6.05 -1.29 5.44
N GLY A 133 -6.45 -0.71 6.59
CA GLY A 133 -6.13 -1.23 7.92
C GLY A 133 -4.78 -0.77 8.50
N LEU A 134 -3.96 -0.06 7.72
CA LEU A 134 -2.69 0.52 8.17
C LEU A 134 -2.84 2.01 8.42
N GLU A 135 -1.98 2.58 9.28
CA GLU A 135 -2.00 4.01 9.60
C GLU A 135 -0.58 4.54 9.76
N TRP A 136 -0.38 5.80 9.35
CA TRP A 136 0.92 6.49 9.42
C TRP A 136 0.74 7.91 9.99
N ASP A 137 1.79 8.48 10.50
CA ASP A 137 1.76 9.86 11.01
C ASP A 137 1.37 10.86 9.90
N TYR A 138 1.93 10.68 8.72
CA TYR A 138 1.75 11.55 7.56
C TYR A 138 1.39 10.75 6.33
N VAL A 139 0.45 11.25 5.56
CA VAL A 139 0.06 10.66 4.27
C VAL A 139 0.14 11.73 3.19
N ILE A 140 0.72 11.39 2.05
CA ILE A 140 0.77 12.24 0.88
C ILE A 140 -0.10 11.61 -0.20
N LEU A 141 -1.14 12.33 -0.62
CA LEU A 141 -2.00 11.97 -1.75
C LEU A 141 -1.62 12.81 -2.96
N PRO A 142 -0.87 12.26 -3.89
CA PRO A 142 -0.47 12.98 -5.08
C PRO A 142 -1.55 12.99 -6.16
N ASP A 143 -1.39 13.86 -7.16
CA ASP A 143 -2.26 13.97 -8.34
C ASP A 143 -3.74 14.21 -8.00
N MET A 144 -4.00 15.10 -7.02
CA MET A 144 -5.35 15.52 -6.67
C MET A 144 -5.92 16.47 -7.73
N GLU A 145 -6.01 15.96 -8.96
CA GLU A 145 -6.44 16.67 -10.15
C GLU A 145 -7.62 15.95 -10.80
N LYS A 146 -8.38 16.71 -11.58
CA LYS A 146 -9.40 16.15 -12.45
C LYS A 146 -8.81 15.03 -13.32
N ASP A 147 -9.55 13.96 -13.51
CA ASP A 147 -9.21 12.77 -14.30
C ASP A 147 -8.10 11.87 -13.68
N SER A 148 -7.46 12.31 -12.59
CA SER A 148 -6.48 11.54 -11.85
C SER A 148 -7.08 10.97 -10.55
N PHE A 149 -7.66 11.86 -9.73
CA PHE A 149 -8.40 11.45 -8.53
C PHE A 149 -9.56 12.44 -8.24
N PRO A 150 -10.81 12.06 -8.45
CA PRO A 150 -11.31 10.77 -8.96
C PRO A 150 -10.80 10.45 -10.36
N ASN A 151 -10.64 9.15 -10.65
CA ASN A 151 -10.12 8.75 -11.95
C ASN A 151 -11.17 8.91 -13.07
N TRP A 152 -10.69 8.97 -14.32
CA TRP A 152 -11.52 9.11 -15.48
C TRP A 152 -12.58 8.01 -15.63
N TYR A 153 -12.19 6.74 -15.44
CA TYR A 153 -13.07 5.59 -15.62
C TYR A 153 -14.07 5.44 -14.48
N GLY A 154 -13.70 5.83 -13.26
CA GLY A 154 -14.58 5.79 -12.09
C GLY A 154 -15.67 6.87 -12.15
N LEU A 155 -15.28 8.13 -12.19
CA LEU A 155 -16.22 9.25 -12.06
C LEU A 155 -16.07 10.30 -13.15
N CYS A 156 -14.84 10.79 -13.41
CA CYS A 156 -14.68 12.02 -14.22
C CYS A 156 -15.19 11.87 -15.65
N GLY A 157 -15.06 10.71 -16.29
CA GLY A 157 -15.57 10.44 -17.64
C GLY A 157 -17.09 10.44 -17.77
N ARG A 158 -17.81 10.26 -16.63
CA ARG A 158 -19.28 10.30 -16.55
C ARG A 158 -19.80 11.65 -16.09
N CYS A 159 -18.93 12.46 -15.48
CA CYS A 159 -19.29 13.76 -14.96
C CYS A 159 -19.46 14.78 -16.09
N LYS A 160 -20.68 15.35 -16.22
CA LYS A 160 -21.01 16.32 -17.25
C LYS A 160 -20.53 17.76 -16.95
N ASN A 161 -19.87 17.98 -15.82
CA ASN A 161 -19.52 19.31 -15.33
C ASN A 161 -18.33 19.97 -16.06
N GLY A 162 -17.91 19.43 -17.19
CA GLY A 162 -16.89 20.05 -18.01
C GLY A 162 -15.54 20.24 -17.30
N ASN A 163 -14.87 21.35 -17.60
CA ASN A 163 -13.54 21.64 -17.05
C ASN A 163 -13.57 22.15 -15.61
N ASP A 164 -14.68 22.73 -15.15
CA ASP A 164 -14.69 23.47 -13.88
C ASP A 164 -14.78 22.61 -12.63
N CYS A 165 -14.99 21.29 -12.76
CA CYS A 165 -15.11 20.39 -11.62
C CYS A 165 -16.02 20.93 -10.50
N ASN A 166 -17.11 21.63 -10.88
CA ASN A 166 -18.09 22.05 -9.90
C ASN A 166 -18.89 20.84 -9.48
N PHE A 167 -18.95 20.64 -8.18
CA PHE A 167 -19.61 19.52 -7.58
C PHE A 167 -21.13 19.60 -7.77
N VAL A 168 -21.66 18.92 -8.79
CA VAL A 168 -23.09 18.77 -8.99
C VAL A 168 -23.44 17.28 -9.02
N MET A 169 -24.09 16.83 -7.95
CA MET A 169 -24.56 15.45 -7.87
C MET A 169 -25.75 15.25 -8.78
N THR A 170 -25.64 14.27 -9.67
CA THR A 170 -26.77 13.76 -10.48
C THR A 170 -26.99 12.29 -10.18
N LYS A 171 -28.22 11.79 -10.37
CA LYS A 171 -28.54 10.37 -10.12
C LYS A 171 -27.64 9.42 -10.91
N ASP A 172 -27.21 9.81 -12.11
CA ASP A 172 -26.40 8.98 -13.00
C ASP A 172 -24.98 8.75 -12.49
N ILE A 173 -24.45 9.67 -11.67
CA ILE A 173 -23.08 9.59 -11.14
C ILE A 173 -23.02 9.30 -9.64
N GLU A 174 -24.16 9.26 -8.96
CA GLU A 174 -24.24 9.13 -7.51
C GLU A 174 -23.48 7.91 -7.00
N LYS A 175 -23.74 6.75 -7.59
CA LYS A 175 -23.05 5.51 -7.20
C LYS A 175 -21.53 5.62 -7.38
N SER A 176 -21.09 6.03 -8.57
CA SER A 176 -19.66 6.18 -8.87
C SER A 176 -18.99 7.23 -7.98
N PHE A 177 -19.73 8.28 -7.64
CA PHE A 177 -19.24 9.28 -6.71
C PHE A 177 -18.99 8.70 -5.32
N PHE A 178 -19.94 7.94 -4.76
CA PHE A 178 -19.76 7.34 -3.44
C PHE A 178 -18.67 6.26 -3.42
N GLU A 179 -18.48 5.54 -4.52
CA GLU A 179 -17.36 4.58 -4.67
C GLU A 179 -16.01 5.32 -4.58
N GLU A 180 -15.82 6.37 -5.38
CA GLU A 180 -14.58 7.17 -5.37
C GLU A 180 -14.38 7.94 -4.05
N LEU A 181 -15.48 8.45 -3.45
CA LEU A 181 -15.45 9.09 -2.15
C LEU A 181 -15.03 8.11 -1.05
N SER A 182 -15.46 6.86 -1.13
CA SER A 182 -15.04 5.82 -0.18
C SER A 182 -13.54 5.55 -0.27
N VAL A 183 -12.98 5.53 -1.48
CA VAL A 183 -11.52 5.41 -1.69
C VAL A 183 -10.81 6.62 -1.11
N PHE A 184 -11.31 7.84 -1.35
CA PHE A 184 -10.76 9.06 -0.76
C PHE A 184 -10.80 9.04 0.76
N TYR A 185 -11.95 8.67 1.34
CA TYR A 185 -12.11 8.56 2.79
C TYR A 185 -11.10 7.58 3.39
N VAL A 186 -10.95 6.39 2.80
CA VAL A 186 -9.95 5.41 3.24
C VAL A 186 -8.56 6.02 3.18
N ALA A 187 -8.21 6.71 2.11
CA ALA A 187 -6.89 7.31 1.95
C ALA A 187 -6.57 8.38 3.02
N VAL A 188 -7.50 9.31 3.25
CA VAL A 188 -7.28 10.40 4.22
C VAL A 188 -7.27 9.90 5.66
N THR A 189 -8.07 8.87 5.97
CA THR A 189 -8.11 8.28 7.31
C THR A 189 -6.90 7.41 7.65
N ARG A 190 -5.96 7.23 6.73
CA ARG A 190 -4.67 6.56 7.02
C ARG A 190 -3.69 7.49 7.76
N ALA A 191 -3.94 8.78 7.80
CA ALA A 191 -3.08 9.73 8.49
C ALA A 191 -3.50 9.91 9.95
N LYS A 192 -2.55 9.69 10.88
CA LYS A 192 -2.73 9.98 12.32
C LYS A 192 -2.59 11.46 12.63
N LYS A 193 -1.75 12.19 11.90
CA LYS A 193 -1.43 13.60 12.16
C LYS A 193 -1.88 14.52 11.04
N GLN A 194 -1.46 14.25 9.79
CA GLN A 194 -1.71 15.16 8.69
C GLN A 194 -1.72 14.47 7.33
N VAL A 195 -2.60 14.94 6.44
CA VAL A 195 -2.61 14.58 5.02
C VAL A 195 -2.09 15.76 4.22
N PHE A 196 -1.21 15.46 3.25
CA PHE A 196 -0.75 16.41 2.26
C PHE A 196 -1.34 16.05 0.90
N PHE A 197 -1.92 17.03 0.24
CA PHE A 197 -2.41 16.90 -1.12
C PHE A 197 -1.44 17.60 -2.07
N THR A 198 -1.13 16.96 -3.20
CA THR A 198 -0.39 17.63 -4.26
C THR A 198 -1.18 17.59 -5.55
N ALA A 199 -1.11 18.67 -6.32
CA ALA A 199 -1.73 18.80 -7.61
C ALA A 199 -0.88 19.73 -8.51
N SER A 200 -0.90 19.50 -9.83
CA SER A 200 -0.22 20.35 -10.78
C SER A 200 -1.21 21.06 -11.70
N HIS A 201 -0.96 22.33 -11.97
CA HIS A 201 -1.77 23.09 -12.93
C HIS A 201 -1.49 22.72 -14.39
N LYS A 202 -0.31 22.15 -14.66
CA LYS A 202 0.14 21.86 -16.02
C LYS A 202 0.73 20.47 -16.09
N GLN A 203 0.33 19.72 -17.08
CA GLN A 203 0.88 18.40 -17.38
C GLN A 203 1.54 18.41 -18.74
N LEU A 204 2.83 18.06 -18.79
CA LEU A 204 3.54 17.85 -20.05
C LEU A 204 3.24 16.45 -20.56
N THR A 205 2.74 16.35 -21.79
CA THR A 205 2.50 15.10 -22.51
C THR A 205 3.20 15.13 -23.86
N ASN A 206 3.23 13.98 -24.53
CA ASN A 206 3.76 13.91 -25.92
C ASN A 206 2.98 14.78 -26.93
N ARG A 207 1.78 15.26 -26.54
CA ARG A 207 0.92 16.14 -27.38
C ARG A 207 1.00 17.61 -26.97
N GLY A 208 1.85 17.98 -26.02
CA GLY A 208 2.01 19.34 -25.50
C GLY A 208 1.68 19.51 -24.04
N ILE A 209 1.56 20.76 -23.63
CA ILE A 209 1.23 21.15 -22.25
C ILE A 209 -0.29 21.29 -22.15
N PHE A 210 -0.89 20.56 -21.20
CA PHE A 210 -2.32 20.64 -20.89
C PHE A 210 -2.51 21.26 -19.50
N GLU A 211 -3.46 22.17 -19.38
CA GLU A 211 -3.90 22.69 -18.10
C GLU A 211 -4.76 21.67 -17.38
N LYS A 212 -4.57 21.54 -16.08
CA LYS A 212 -5.31 20.66 -15.18
C LYS A 212 -6.04 21.47 -14.11
N ASN A 213 -7.26 21.05 -13.83
CA ASN A 213 -8.03 21.57 -12.70
C ASN A 213 -7.86 20.68 -11.47
N TYR A 214 -7.98 21.26 -10.31
CA TYR A 214 -8.00 20.51 -9.06
C TYR A 214 -9.17 19.52 -9.01
N SER A 215 -8.96 18.44 -8.30
CA SER A 215 -9.99 17.46 -7.97
C SER A 215 -11.20 18.13 -7.33
N CYS A 216 -12.42 17.67 -7.68
CA CYS A 216 -13.64 18.10 -6.98
C CYS A 216 -13.62 17.72 -5.50
N PHE A 217 -12.88 16.70 -5.10
CA PHE A 217 -12.74 16.31 -3.69
C PHE A 217 -12.00 17.36 -2.87
N MET A 218 -11.12 18.16 -3.49
CA MET A 218 -10.49 19.29 -2.82
C MET A 218 -11.47 20.43 -2.48
N LYS A 219 -12.69 20.38 -3.03
CA LYS A 219 -13.77 21.35 -2.77
C LYS A 219 -14.82 20.85 -1.76
N LEU A 220 -14.62 19.64 -1.19
CA LEU A 220 -15.54 19.11 -0.18
C LEU A 220 -15.49 19.94 1.10
N PRO A 221 -16.64 20.10 1.80
CA PRO A 221 -16.67 20.80 3.09
C PRO A 221 -15.72 20.15 4.09
N GLY A 222 -14.99 20.96 4.86
CA GLY A 222 -14.05 20.51 5.86
C GLY A 222 -12.63 20.20 5.34
N ILE A 223 -12.39 20.35 4.03
CA ILE A 223 -11.03 20.31 3.49
C ILE A 223 -10.50 21.73 3.39
N GLU A 224 -9.53 22.03 4.24
CA GLU A 224 -8.76 23.27 4.19
C GLU A 224 -7.39 22.98 3.58
N TYR A 225 -6.95 23.80 2.64
CA TYR A 225 -5.64 23.66 2.04
C TYR A 225 -4.97 25.03 1.85
N ILE A 226 -3.65 25.02 2.01
CA ILE A 226 -2.83 26.20 1.74
C ILE A 226 -2.24 26.00 0.34
N GLN A 227 -2.55 26.93 -0.55
CA GLN A 227 -1.96 26.95 -1.86
C GLN A 227 -0.56 27.56 -1.76
N THR A 228 0.47 26.74 -2.01
CA THR A 228 1.83 27.25 -2.22
C THR A 228 2.07 27.42 -3.73
N VAL A 229 2.45 28.61 -4.12
CA VAL A 229 2.79 28.95 -5.51
C VAL A 229 4.21 28.53 -5.81
#